data_76ccc4503ab0c5b8331cac4754cf636a
#
_entry.id   76ccc4503ab0c5b8331cac4754cf636a
#
_cell.length_a   1.000
_cell.length_b   1.000
_cell.length_c   1.000
_cell.angle_alpha   90.00
_cell.angle_beta   90.00
_cell.angle_gamma   90.00
#
_symmetry.space_group_name_H-M   'P 1'
#
loop_
_entity.id
_entity.type
_entity.pdbx_description
1 polymer ?
#
loop_
_entity_poly.entity_id
_entity_poly.type
_entity_poly.pdbx_seq_one_letter_code
_entity_poly.pdbx_strand_id
1 'polypeptide(L)'
;ELSVLEPLGLASILIPGSPAHSGMGNAVDLAAFTRELAAPTLVSADTAKLFTSVAFPGLSGVLPGYGKQNPCDFALGFEVYGAKQPHWLSSAQSMQTFGHFGQAGSFIWVDPATGRSAAFLGAKPFSQIHKRLWPLLNQQIAAL
;
A
#
# COMPACT_ATOMS: atom_id res chain seq x y z
N GLU A 1 -7.70 -13.39 11.24
CA GLU A 1 -7.26 -12.79 12.52
C GLU A 1 -6.15 -13.62 13.14
N LEU A 2 -6.39 -14.89 13.48
CA LEU A 2 -5.44 -15.81 14.13
C LEU A 2 -4.08 -15.94 13.43
N SER A 3 -4.03 -15.79 12.10
CA SER A 3 -2.81 -16.03 11.32
C SER A 3 -1.98 -14.78 11.05
N VAL A 4 -2.51 -13.59 11.31
CA VAL A 4 -1.83 -12.32 11.01
C VAL A 4 -1.93 -11.35 12.18
N LEU A 5 -3.14 -11.00 12.62
CA LEU A 5 -3.32 -9.94 13.62
C LEU A 5 -2.75 -10.33 14.98
N GLU A 6 -3.03 -11.56 15.44
CA GLU A 6 -2.55 -12.04 16.74
C GLU A 6 -1.02 -12.23 16.78
N PRO A 7 -0.37 -12.91 15.80
CA PRO A 7 1.09 -13.04 15.81
C PRO A 7 1.84 -11.71 15.75
N LEU A 8 1.26 -10.68 15.13
CA LEU A 8 1.84 -9.35 15.04
C LEU A 8 1.42 -8.42 16.19
N GLY A 9 0.54 -8.86 17.09
CA GLY A 9 0.04 -8.06 18.20
C GLY A 9 -0.81 -6.85 17.77
N LEU A 10 -1.49 -6.93 16.62
CA LEU A 10 -2.27 -5.83 16.03
C LEU A 10 -3.67 -5.72 16.68
N ALA A 11 -3.69 -5.41 17.96
CA ALA A 11 -4.89 -5.52 18.81
C ALA A 11 -6.01 -4.52 18.46
N SER A 12 -5.68 -3.41 17.79
CA SER A 12 -6.69 -2.42 17.38
C SER A 12 -7.33 -2.74 16.03
N ILE A 13 -6.77 -3.67 15.25
CA ILE A 13 -7.29 -3.98 13.92
C ILE A 13 -8.47 -4.94 14.04
N LEU A 14 -9.61 -4.49 13.54
CA LEU A 14 -10.85 -5.25 13.45
C LEU A 14 -11.27 -5.37 11.99
N ILE A 15 -11.80 -6.53 11.63
CA ILE A 15 -12.32 -6.81 10.27
C ILE A 15 -13.78 -7.29 10.43
N PRO A 16 -14.74 -6.38 10.67
CA PRO A 16 -16.14 -6.76 10.97
C PRO A 16 -16.90 -7.30 9.75
N GLY A 17 -16.33 -7.21 8.57
CA GLY A 17 -16.96 -7.66 7.32
C GLY A 17 -15.95 -8.27 6.36
N SER A 18 -16.05 -7.90 5.08
CA SER A 18 -15.09 -8.38 4.07
C SER A 18 -13.68 -7.85 4.34
N PRO A 19 -12.65 -8.69 4.38
CA PRO A 19 -11.26 -8.23 4.55
C PRO A 19 -10.79 -7.31 3.42
N ALA A 20 -11.47 -7.29 2.29
CA ALA A 20 -11.13 -6.42 1.17
C ALA A 20 -11.39 -4.91 1.43
N HIS A 21 -12.28 -4.56 2.37
CA HIS A 21 -12.67 -3.15 2.54
C HIS A 21 -13.20 -2.76 3.93
N SER A 22 -13.32 -3.69 4.88
CA SER A 22 -13.96 -3.40 6.18
C SER A 22 -12.97 -3.30 7.35
N GLY A 23 -11.67 -3.27 7.08
CA GLY A 23 -10.66 -3.11 8.13
C GLY A 23 -10.78 -1.76 8.84
N MET A 24 -10.73 -1.78 10.18
CA MET A 24 -10.64 -0.61 11.06
C MET A 24 -9.47 -0.80 12.01
N GLY A 25 -8.83 0.28 12.42
CA GLY A 25 -7.70 0.21 13.35
C GLY A 25 -7.05 1.56 13.57
N ASN A 26 -5.93 1.58 14.26
CA ASN A 26 -5.12 2.78 14.46
C ASN A 26 -3.87 2.79 13.56
N ALA A 27 -3.22 3.96 13.45
CA ALA A 27 -2.04 4.11 12.61
C ALA A 27 -0.81 3.36 13.15
N VAL A 28 -0.72 3.11 14.45
CA VAL A 28 0.41 2.40 15.07
C VAL A 28 0.42 0.94 14.63
N ASP A 29 -0.73 0.26 14.74
CA ASP A 29 -0.87 -1.12 14.31
C ASP A 29 -0.71 -1.26 12.80
N LEU A 30 -1.26 -0.30 12.03
CA LEU A 30 -1.07 -0.30 10.58
C LEU A 30 0.39 -0.09 10.18
N ALA A 31 1.15 0.75 10.91
CA ALA A 31 2.59 0.90 10.73
C ALA A 31 3.36 -0.37 11.14
N ALA A 32 2.89 -1.11 12.17
CA ALA A 32 3.46 -2.42 12.50
C ALA A 32 3.23 -3.44 11.36
N PHE A 33 2.05 -3.44 10.77
CA PHE A 33 1.76 -4.25 9.59
C PHE A 33 2.67 -3.89 8.40
N THR A 34 2.94 -2.59 8.14
CA THR A 34 3.87 -2.22 7.05
C THR A 34 5.29 -2.68 7.31
N ARG A 35 5.74 -2.77 8.57
CA ARG A 35 7.05 -3.36 8.93
C ARG A 35 7.10 -4.84 8.62
N GLU A 36 6.03 -5.59 8.90
CA GLU A 36 5.94 -7.00 8.50
C GLU A 36 6.00 -7.15 6.97
N LEU A 37 5.36 -6.28 6.20
CA LEU A 37 5.45 -6.29 4.74
C LEU A 37 6.87 -5.97 4.24
N ALA A 38 7.62 -5.12 4.93
CA ALA A 38 9.00 -4.77 4.60
C ALA A 38 10.01 -5.87 4.92
N ALA A 39 9.77 -6.62 6.00
CA ALA A 39 10.62 -7.73 6.47
C ALA A 39 9.72 -8.89 6.95
N PRO A 40 9.17 -9.68 6.03
CA PRO A 40 8.18 -10.71 6.33
C PRO A 40 8.69 -11.79 7.28
N THR A 41 7.93 -12.08 8.33
CA THR A 41 8.19 -13.15 9.30
C THR A 41 7.10 -14.22 9.32
N LEU A 42 5.88 -13.88 8.88
CA LEU A 42 4.72 -14.78 8.88
C LEU A 42 4.67 -15.71 7.67
N VAL A 43 5.38 -15.38 6.62
CA VAL A 43 5.41 -16.15 5.37
C VAL A 43 6.84 -16.32 4.86
N SER A 44 7.07 -17.32 4.02
CA SER A 44 8.38 -17.52 3.39
C SER A 44 8.73 -16.35 2.45
N ALA A 45 10.02 -16.13 2.19
CA ALA A 45 10.48 -15.10 1.24
C ALA A 45 9.89 -15.30 -0.16
N ASP A 46 9.71 -16.53 -0.62
CA ASP A 46 9.09 -16.83 -1.92
C ASP A 46 7.61 -16.47 -1.93
N THR A 47 6.87 -16.74 -0.86
CA THR A 47 5.49 -16.31 -0.70
C THR A 47 5.39 -14.79 -0.66
N ALA A 48 6.28 -14.11 0.07
CA ALA A 48 6.31 -12.65 0.14
C ALA A 48 6.48 -12.00 -1.24
N LYS A 49 7.33 -12.57 -2.11
CA LYS A 49 7.52 -12.09 -3.49
C LYS A 49 6.22 -12.09 -4.31
N LEU A 50 5.32 -13.04 -4.08
CA LEU A 50 4.03 -13.08 -4.79
C LEU A 50 3.16 -11.84 -4.49
N PHE A 51 3.29 -11.26 -3.30
CA PHE A 51 2.53 -10.07 -2.89
C PHE A 51 3.19 -8.76 -3.30
N THR A 52 4.49 -8.76 -3.57
CA THR A 52 5.29 -7.54 -3.71
C THR A 52 5.94 -7.36 -5.07
N SER A 53 5.97 -8.41 -5.90
CA SER A 53 6.52 -8.35 -7.26
C SER A 53 5.42 -8.40 -8.32
N VAL A 54 5.64 -7.72 -9.44
CA VAL A 54 4.68 -7.66 -10.56
C VAL A 54 4.29 -9.07 -11.02
N ALA A 55 3.00 -9.41 -10.89
CA ALA A 55 2.50 -10.75 -11.23
C ALA A 55 2.28 -10.93 -12.74
N PHE A 56 1.83 -9.88 -13.42
CA PHE A 56 1.46 -9.91 -14.85
C PHE A 56 2.08 -8.70 -15.58
N PRO A 57 3.37 -8.76 -15.94
CA PRO A 57 4.06 -7.65 -16.59
C PRO A 57 3.41 -7.22 -17.90
N GLY A 58 3.33 -5.93 -18.14
CA GLY A 58 2.83 -5.37 -19.38
C GLY A 58 1.30 -5.27 -19.50
N LEU A 59 0.54 -5.76 -18.50
CA LEU A 59 -0.91 -5.56 -18.51
C LEU A 59 -1.28 -4.09 -18.33
N SER A 60 -2.17 -3.61 -19.22
CA SER A 60 -2.83 -2.31 -19.04
C SER A 60 -4.00 -2.43 -18.08
N GLY A 61 -4.31 -1.36 -17.36
CA GLY A 61 -5.44 -1.34 -16.43
C GLY A 61 -5.93 0.07 -16.15
N VAL A 62 -6.91 0.16 -15.24
CA VAL A 62 -7.44 1.44 -14.76
C VAL A 62 -7.15 1.55 -13.27
N LEU A 63 -6.35 2.54 -12.88
CA LEU A 63 -6.16 2.88 -11.47
C LEU A 63 -7.30 3.81 -11.04
N PRO A 64 -8.12 3.42 -10.06
CA PRO A 64 -9.26 4.20 -9.60
C PRO A 64 -8.87 5.64 -9.25
N GLY A 65 -9.54 6.61 -9.85
CA GLY A 65 -9.26 8.04 -9.68
C GLY A 65 -8.07 8.59 -10.48
N TYR A 66 -7.17 7.73 -11.00
CA TYR A 66 -5.97 8.14 -11.75
C TYR A 66 -6.02 7.77 -13.25
N GLY A 67 -7.04 7.00 -13.65
CA GLY A 67 -7.28 6.67 -15.05
C GLY A 67 -6.50 5.47 -15.58
N LYS A 68 -6.43 5.37 -16.91
CA LYS A 68 -5.75 4.27 -17.61
C LYS A 68 -4.24 4.36 -17.40
N GLN A 69 -3.64 3.23 -17.08
CA GLN A 69 -2.20 3.03 -16.93
C GLN A 69 -1.72 1.94 -17.90
N ASN A 70 -0.53 2.11 -18.46
CA ASN A 70 0.10 1.12 -19.34
C ASN A 70 1.64 1.17 -19.22
N PRO A 71 2.25 0.21 -18.50
CA PRO A 71 1.61 -0.89 -17.77
C PRO A 71 0.86 -0.42 -16.51
N CYS A 72 -0.04 -1.26 -16.01
CA CYS A 72 -0.71 -1.09 -14.72
C CYS A 72 -0.24 -2.20 -13.78
N ASP A 73 0.95 -2.05 -13.26
CA ASP A 73 1.66 -3.07 -12.49
C ASP A 73 0.99 -3.36 -11.15
N PHE A 74 0.69 -4.63 -10.92
CA PHE A 74 0.16 -5.18 -9.67
C PHE A 74 0.85 -6.50 -9.34
N ALA A 75 1.09 -6.74 -8.07
CA ALA A 75 1.40 -8.04 -7.51
C ALA A 75 0.10 -8.84 -7.22
N LEU A 76 0.19 -9.98 -6.56
CA LEU A 76 -1.02 -10.75 -6.18
C LEU A 76 -1.77 -10.16 -4.97
N GLY A 77 -1.32 -9.08 -4.39
CA GLY A 77 -1.98 -8.44 -3.25
C GLY A 77 -1.90 -6.93 -3.28
N PHE A 78 -0.79 -6.38 -3.73
CA PHE A 78 -0.52 -4.95 -3.70
C PHE A 78 -0.36 -4.36 -5.10
N GLU A 79 -0.68 -3.09 -5.21
CA GLU A 79 -0.28 -2.27 -6.34
C GLU A 79 1.24 -2.07 -6.28
N VAL A 80 1.94 -2.20 -7.41
CA VAL A 80 3.34 -1.83 -7.57
C VAL A 80 3.41 -0.50 -8.31
N TYR A 81 4.16 0.47 -7.79
CA TYR A 81 4.24 1.80 -8.37
C TYR A 81 4.64 1.77 -9.85
N GLY A 82 5.78 1.13 -10.16
CA GLY A 82 6.25 1.02 -11.53
C GLY A 82 6.43 2.39 -12.19
N ALA A 83 5.93 2.52 -13.42
CA ALA A 83 6.00 3.75 -14.21
C ALA A 83 4.65 4.50 -14.31
N LYS A 84 3.70 4.22 -13.40
CA LYS A 84 2.35 4.80 -13.46
C LYS A 84 2.35 6.31 -13.31
N GLN A 85 1.62 7.00 -14.18
CA GLN A 85 1.41 8.45 -14.16
C GLN A 85 0.03 8.80 -14.74
N PRO A 86 -0.79 9.62 -14.05
CA PRO A 86 -0.59 10.13 -12.67
C PRO A 86 -0.74 9.06 -11.61
N HIS A 87 -0.20 9.30 -10.41
CA HIS A 87 -0.20 8.33 -9.32
C HIS A 87 -0.36 9.00 -7.94
N TRP A 88 -0.75 8.23 -6.92
CA TRP A 88 -0.89 8.70 -5.54
C TRP A 88 0.45 8.75 -4.77
N LEU A 89 1.45 7.99 -5.20
CA LEU A 89 2.85 8.15 -4.77
C LEU A 89 3.50 9.30 -5.54
N SER A 90 4.70 9.69 -5.11
CA SER A 90 5.53 10.69 -5.80
C SER A 90 6.72 10.02 -6.51
N SER A 91 7.40 10.78 -7.35
CA SER A 91 8.64 10.32 -8.00
C SER A 91 9.82 10.16 -7.03
N ALA A 92 9.66 10.50 -5.75
CA ALA A 92 10.66 10.27 -4.71
C ALA A 92 10.68 8.81 -4.21
N GLN A 93 9.59 8.06 -4.41
CA GLN A 93 9.57 6.63 -4.15
C GLN A 93 10.16 5.87 -5.33
N SER A 94 10.79 4.71 -5.05
CA SER A 94 11.32 3.83 -6.08
C SER A 94 10.20 3.17 -6.90
N MET A 95 10.51 2.77 -8.13
CA MET A 95 9.55 2.01 -8.96
C MET A 95 9.15 0.66 -8.36
N GLN A 96 9.93 0.15 -7.41
CA GLN A 96 9.65 -1.10 -6.69
C GLN A 96 8.69 -0.90 -5.51
N THR A 97 8.36 0.35 -5.17
CA THR A 97 7.41 0.64 -4.08
C THR A 97 6.09 -0.04 -4.34
N PHE A 98 5.61 -0.76 -3.35
CA PHE A 98 4.32 -1.42 -3.40
C PHE A 98 3.44 -0.98 -2.23
N GLY A 99 2.14 -1.08 -2.41
CA GLY A 99 1.19 -0.66 -1.40
C GLY A 99 -0.23 -0.69 -1.94
N HIS A 100 -1.12 -0.05 -1.23
CA HIS A 100 -2.50 0.11 -1.66
C HIS A 100 -3.14 1.33 -1.00
N PHE A 101 -4.06 1.98 -1.69
CA PHE A 101 -4.95 2.96 -1.09
C PHE A 101 -6.39 2.50 -1.13
N GLY A 102 -7.21 2.98 -0.21
CA GLY A 102 -8.61 2.60 -0.10
C GLY A 102 -9.57 3.77 -0.33
N GLN A 103 -10.81 3.44 -0.67
CA GLN A 103 -11.91 4.41 -0.81
C GLN A 103 -12.19 5.17 0.51
N ALA A 104 -11.76 4.63 1.65
CA ALA A 104 -11.82 5.32 2.95
C ALA A 104 -10.84 6.51 3.06
N GLY A 105 -9.99 6.75 2.05
CA GLY A 105 -9.01 7.83 2.06
C GLY A 105 -7.76 7.52 2.88
N SER A 106 -7.40 6.26 2.97
CA SER A 106 -6.22 5.75 3.69
C SER A 106 -5.29 5.04 2.73
N PHE A 107 -4.01 4.94 3.07
CA PHE A 107 -3.04 4.17 2.30
C PHE A 107 -1.96 3.54 3.19
N ILE A 108 -1.32 2.51 2.66
CA ILE A 108 -0.03 2.01 3.12
C ILE A 108 0.90 1.84 1.91
N TRP A 109 2.20 1.99 2.14
CA TRP A 109 3.22 1.62 1.16
C TRP A 109 4.53 1.21 1.83
N VAL A 110 5.30 0.41 1.09
CA VAL A 110 6.67 0.00 1.42
C VAL A 110 7.54 0.25 0.21
N ASP A 111 8.68 0.89 0.40
CA ASP A 111 9.72 1.08 -0.60
C ASP A 111 10.93 0.19 -0.27
N PRO A 112 11.08 -0.97 -0.92
CA PRO A 112 12.16 -1.91 -0.60
C PRO A 112 13.54 -1.37 -0.98
N ALA A 113 13.66 -0.40 -1.89
CA ALA A 113 14.93 0.17 -2.28
C ALA A 113 15.52 1.10 -1.20
N THR A 114 14.65 1.76 -0.42
CA THR A 114 15.07 2.69 0.64
C THR A 114 14.86 2.12 2.04
N GLY A 115 14.12 1.02 2.18
CA GLY A 115 13.69 0.45 3.46
C GLY A 115 12.62 1.29 4.17
N ARG A 116 12.06 2.29 3.50
CA ARG A 116 11.02 3.16 4.07
C ARG A 116 9.64 2.59 3.86
N SER A 117 8.76 2.89 4.81
CA SER A 117 7.33 2.56 4.69
C SER A 117 6.47 3.63 5.34
N ALA A 118 5.21 3.73 4.92
CA ALA A 118 4.27 4.63 5.54
C ALA A 118 2.87 4.03 5.64
N ALA A 119 2.16 4.44 6.68
CA ALA A 119 0.75 4.17 6.90
C ALA A 119 0.04 5.50 7.18
N PHE A 120 -1.04 5.76 6.46
CA PHE A 120 -1.87 6.95 6.60
C PHE A 120 -3.33 6.55 6.76
N LEU A 121 -3.98 7.04 7.80
CA LEU A 121 -5.41 6.87 8.02
C LEU A 121 -6.12 8.20 7.80
N GLY A 122 -6.97 8.24 6.78
CA GLY A 122 -7.79 9.39 6.45
C GLY A 122 -9.12 9.40 7.21
N ALA A 123 -9.63 10.61 7.47
CA ALA A 123 -10.94 10.81 8.09
C ALA A 123 -12.06 11.06 7.05
N LYS A 124 -11.72 11.11 5.77
CA LYS A 124 -12.66 11.42 4.68
C LYS A 124 -12.47 10.45 3.52
N PRO A 125 -13.54 10.06 2.82
CA PRO A 125 -13.46 9.23 1.63
C PRO A 125 -12.53 9.81 0.56
N PHE A 126 -11.89 8.93 -0.19
CA PHE A 126 -11.00 9.30 -1.30
C PHE A 126 -11.68 10.26 -2.28
N SER A 127 -10.97 11.32 -2.66
CA SER A 127 -11.51 12.40 -3.48
C SER A 127 -10.39 13.16 -4.22
N GLN A 128 -10.75 14.21 -4.96
CA GLN A 128 -9.78 15.06 -5.67
C GLN A 128 -8.74 15.71 -4.74
N ILE A 129 -9.07 15.95 -3.47
CA ILE A 129 -8.11 16.50 -2.52
C ILE A 129 -6.97 15.52 -2.23
N HIS A 130 -7.28 14.22 -2.08
CA HIS A 130 -6.29 13.17 -1.88
C HIS A 130 -5.38 13.03 -3.10
N LYS A 131 -5.95 13.05 -4.31
CA LYS A 131 -5.17 13.03 -5.56
C LYS A 131 -4.15 14.15 -5.66
N ARG A 132 -4.48 15.32 -5.15
CA ARG A 132 -3.60 16.50 -5.14
C ARG A 132 -2.58 16.45 -4.01
N LEU A 133 -2.97 16.02 -2.81
CA LEU A 133 -2.15 16.14 -1.60
C LEU A 133 -1.28 14.91 -1.34
N TRP A 134 -1.73 13.70 -1.69
CA TRP A 134 -0.96 12.49 -1.39
C TRP A 134 0.41 12.44 -2.07
N PRO A 135 0.58 12.80 -3.36
CA PRO A 135 1.93 12.84 -3.94
C PRO A 135 2.86 13.82 -3.19
N LEU A 136 2.35 14.96 -2.75
CA LEU A 136 3.13 15.94 -1.97
C LEU A 136 3.49 15.40 -0.58
N LEU A 137 2.53 14.78 0.11
CA LEU A 137 2.76 14.15 1.40
C LEU A 137 3.81 13.03 1.27
N ASN A 138 3.65 12.14 0.29
CA ASN A 138 4.55 11.04 0.07
C ASN A 138 5.96 11.52 -0.31
N GLN A 139 6.08 12.62 -1.06
CA GLN A 139 7.37 13.26 -1.33
C GLN A 139 8.05 13.73 -0.04
N GLN A 140 7.32 14.33 0.90
CA GLN A 140 7.89 14.75 2.19
C GLN A 140 8.31 13.55 3.04
N ILE A 141 7.50 12.49 3.10
CA ILE A 141 7.84 11.28 3.85
C ILE A 141 9.10 10.62 3.27
N ALA A 142 9.25 10.58 1.95
CA ALA A 142 10.44 10.02 1.30
C ALA A 142 11.71 10.83 1.57
N ALA A 143 11.61 12.09 1.97
CA ALA A 143 12.74 12.95 2.29
C ALA A 143 13.22 12.83 3.75
N LEU A 144 12.44 12.17 4.63
CA LEU A 144 12.82 11.90 6.03
C LEU A 144 13.89 10.82 6.13
#